data_b5f97eca4a9497afe3022d6470043ec3
#
_entry.id   b5f97eca4a9497afe3022d6470043ec3
#
_cell.length_a   1.000
_cell.length_b   1.000
_cell.length_c   1.000
_cell.angle_alpha   90.00
_cell.angle_beta   90.00
_cell.angle_gamma   90.00
#
_symmetry.space_group_name_H-M   'P 1'
#
loop_
_entity.id
_entity.type
_entity.pdbx_description
1 polymer ?
#
loop_
_entity_poly.entity_id
_entity_poly.type
_entity_poly.pdbx_seq_one_letter_code
_entity_poly.pdbx_strand_id
1 'polypeptide(L)'
;METSEIIKKVRKIEIKTRGLSSNIFAGQYHSAFKGRGMAFSEVREYQFGDDVRDIDWNVTARFHRPYVKVFEEERELTVMLLIDVSGSLDFGTQKQMKRDMVTEIAATIAFSAIQNNDKIGVVFFSDKIEKYIPRKKGRKHILYIIREMLDFQPESKKTDVRQVLEFLSSVQKRRTTTFILSDFYVRKDFLQSLQIASRKHDMVAIQVYDQRARELPDVGLMRVVDAETGFEQYIDTSSKRLRESYRKYWMDRQTQLMETFNKSNVDNVSIATNEDFVKSLLMLFKQRS
;
A
#
# COMPACT_ATOMS: atom_id res chain seq x y z
N MET A 1 -12.12 1.95 21.72
CA MET A 1 -12.01 0.50 22.05
C MET A 1 -11.18 0.32 23.32
N GLU A 2 -11.49 -0.67 24.14
CA GLU A 2 -10.63 -0.98 25.29
C GLU A 2 -9.25 -1.50 24.84
N THR A 3 -8.21 -1.12 25.57
CA THR A 3 -6.81 -1.49 25.24
C THR A 3 -6.63 -3.02 25.10
N SER A 4 -7.38 -3.80 25.89
CA SER A 4 -7.38 -5.28 25.83
C SER A 4 -7.92 -5.84 24.51
N GLU A 5 -8.95 -5.20 23.93
CA GLU A 5 -9.53 -5.58 22.64
C GLU A 5 -8.58 -5.26 21.49
N ILE A 6 -7.93 -4.10 21.54
CA ILE A 6 -6.93 -3.70 20.53
C ILE A 6 -5.79 -4.72 20.51
N ILE A 7 -5.26 -5.10 21.67
CA ILE A 7 -4.18 -6.09 21.77
C ILE A 7 -4.62 -7.46 21.19
N LYS A 8 -5.84 -7.91 21.48
CA LYS A 8 -6.39 -9.14 20.89
C LYS A 8 -6.49 -9.06 19.36
N LYS A 9 -7.00 -7.92 18.84
CA LYS A 9 -7.10 -7.69 17.38
C LYS A 9 -5.72 -7.62 16.72
N VAL A 10 -4.77 -6.90 17.29
CA VAL A 10 -3.36 -6.85 16.81
C VAL A 10 -2.77 -8.25 16.73
N ARG A 11 -2.94 -9.07 17.78
CA ARG A 11 -2.42 -10.44 17.81
C ARG A 11 -3.10 -11.35 16.78
N LYS A 12 -4.40 -11.20 16.59
CA LYS A 12 -5.16 -11.93 15.56
C LYS A 12 -4.67 -11.58 14.15
N ILE A 13 -4.49 -10.28 13.87
CA ILE A 13 -3.94 -9.81 12.59
C ILE A 13 -2.52 -10.34 12.40
N GLU A 14 -1.66 -10.23 13.42
CA GLU A 14 -0.29 -10.75 13.35
C GLU A 14 -0.26 -12.25 13.01
N ILE A 15 -1.06 -13.07 13.68
CA ILE A 15 -1.09 -14.52 13.45
C ILE A 15 -1.59 -14.79 12.01
N LYS A 16 -2.67 -14.13 11.58
CA LYS A 16 -3.24 -14.29 10.24
C LYS A 16 -2.26 -13.88 9.16
N THR A 17 -1.66 -12.69 9.30
CA THR A 17 -0.77 -12.13 8.27
C THR A 17 0.60 -12.79 8.25
N ARG A 18 1.12 -13.28 9.38
CA ARG A 18 2.34 -14.10 9.41
C ARG A 18 2.19 -15.41 8.63
N GLY A 19 1.03 -16.04 8.71
CA GLY A 19 0.73 -17.22 7.89
C GLY A 19 0.61 -16.90 6.41
N LEU A 20 0.06 -15.75 6.08
CA LEU A 20 -0.13 -15.26 4.70
C LEU A 20 1.17 -14.70 4.09
N SER A 21 2.00 -14.02 4.89
CA SER A 21 3.34 -13.56 4.49
C SER A 21 4.35 -14.72 4.47
N SER A 22 3.87 -15.94 4.11
CA SER A 22 4.72 -17.11 3.91
C SER A 22 5.86 -16.81 2.94
N ASN A 23 6.87 -17.67 2.91
CA ASN A 23 8.05 -17.52 2.02
C ASN A 23 7.67 -17.24 0.56
N ILE A 24 6.51 -17.73 0.10
CA ILE A 24 6.00 -17.49 -1.26
C ILE A 24 5.62 -16.03 -1.47
N PHE A 25 4.84 -15.44 -0.54
CA PHE A 25 4.43 -14.02 -0.65
C PHE A 25 5.63 -13.08 -0.48
N ALA A 26 6.48 -13.31 0.52
CA ALA A 26 7.70 -12.55 0.74
C ALA A 26 8.69 -12.67 -0.43
N GLY A 27 8.81 -13.84 -1.03
CA GLY A 27 9.65 -14.07 -2.21
C GLY A 27 9.13 -13.33 -3.44
N GLN A 28 7.83 -13.37 -3.69
CA GLN A 28 7.22 -12.62 -4.81
C GLN A 28 7.25 -11.10 -4.59
N TYR A 29 6.99 -10.65 -3.36
CA TYR A 29 7.20 -9.26 -2.98
C TYR A 29 8.64 -8.82 -3.26
N HIS A 30 9.63 -9.58 -2.79
CA HIS A 30 11.05 -9.29 -3.03
C HIS A 30 11.38 -9.26 -4.53
N SER A 31 10.89 -10.21 -5.32
CA SER A 31 11.09 -10.25 -6.77
C SER A 31 10.46 -9.04 -7.48
N ALA A 32 9.24 -8.66 -7.09
CA ALA A 32 8.48 -7.55 -7.68
C ALA A 32 9.10 -6.17 -7.42
N PHE A 33 9.79 -6.02 -6.29
CA PHE A 33 10.33 -4.73 -5.83
C PHE A 33 11.86 -4.68 -5.75
N LYS A 34 12.55 -5.54 -6.49
CA LYS A 34 14.03 -5.53 -6.55
C LYS A 34 14.58 -4.12 -6.81
N GLY A 35 15.22 -3.54 -5.81
CA GLY A 35 15.95 -2.29 -5.92
C GLY A 35 17.27 -2.46 -6.72
N ARG A 36 17.95 -1.40 -7.13
CA ARG A 36 19.30 -1.42 -7.73
C ARG A 36 20.31 -0.87 -6.72
N GLY A 37 20.93 -1.74 -5.93
CA GLY A 37 21.98 -1.39 -5.00
C GLY A 37 23.00 -2.52 -4.90
N MET A 38 24.27 -2.20 -4.86
CA MET A 38 25.34 -3.17 -4.58
C MET A 38 25.87 -2.89 -3.17
N ALA A 39 25.84 -3.87 -2.28
CA ALA A 39 26.52 -3.84 -1.00
C ALA A 39 27.79 -4.69 -1.10
N PHE A 40 28.85 -4.22 -0.47
CA PHE A 40 30.07 -5.03 -0.34
C PHE A 40 29.72 -6.32 0.44
N SER A 41 30.00 -7.47 -0.16
CA SER A 41 29.78 -8.78 0.46
C SER A 41 31.07 -9.35 1.04
N GLU A 42 32.05 -9.58 0.19
CA GLU A 42 33.32 -10.17 0.57
C GLU A 42 34.47 -9.75 -0.35
N VAL A 43 35.66 -10.14 -0.01
CA VAL A 43 36.84 -10.05 -0.87
C VAL A 43 37.30 -11.47 -1.21
N ARG A 44 37.38 -11.80 -2.50
CA ARG A 44 37.94 -13.08 -2.96
C ARG A 44 39.12 -12.87 -3.91
N GLU A 45 39.90 -13.93 -4.13
CA GLU A 45 40.95 -13.88 -5.13
C GLU A 45 40.38 -13.59 -6.54
N TYR A 46 41.09 -12.75 -7.28
CA TYR A 46 40.77 -12.42 -8.66
C TYR A 46 40.73 -13.67 -9.53
N GLN A 47 39.69 -13.81 -10.33
CA GLN A 47 39.55 -14.83 -11.36
C GLN A 47 39.56 -14.18 -12.74
N PHE A 48 40.09 -14.92 -13.73
CA PHE A 48 40.08 -14.40 -15.11
C PHE A 48 38.65 -14.09 -15.59
N GLY A 49 38.41 -12.83 -15.97
CA GLY A 49 37.10 -12.31 -16.35
C GLY A 49 36.46 -11.35 -15.34
N ASP A 50 37.04 -11.20 -14.15
CA ASP A 50 36.59 -10.17 -13.18
C ASP A 50 36.96 -8.76 -13.67
N ASP A 51 36.13 -7.75 -13.32
CA ASP A 51 36.42 -6.37 -13.66
C ASP A 51 37.59 -5.84 -12.82
N VAL A 52 38.61 -5.34 -13.49
CA VAL A 52 39.82 -4.78 -12.86
C VAL A 52 39.50 -3.59 -11.95
N ARG A 53 38.37 -2.91 -12.18
CA ARG A 53 37.90 -1.78 -11.35
C ARG A 53 37.48 -2.20 -9.96
N ASP A 54 37.13 -3.47 -9.78
CA ASP A 54 36.70 -4.02 -8.50
C ASP A 54 37.86 -4.57 -7.65
N ILE A 55 39.12 -4.43 -8.11
CA ILE A 55 40.29 -4.86 -7.34
C ILE A 55 40.41 -4.04 -6.05
N ASP A 56 40.50 -4.73 -4.91
CA ASP A 56 40.86 -4.13 -3.64
C ASP A 56 42.37 -4.06 -3.48
N TRP A 57 42.92 -2.90 -3.81
CA TRP A 57 44.36 -2.66 -3.76
C TRP A 57 44.94 -2.77 -2.34
N ASN A 58 44.15 -2.50 -1.28
CA ASN A 58 44.61 -2.62 0.11
C ASN A 58 44.82 -4.08 0.52
N VAL A 59 43.87 -4.96 0.15
CA VAL A 59 43.98 -6.39 0.40
C VAL A 59 45.04 -7.01 -0.49
N THR A 60 45.04 -6.65 -1.77
CA THR A 60 46.07 -7.10 -2.75
C THR A 60 47.49 -6.81 -2.26
N ALA A 61 47.73 -5.61 -1.72
CA ALA A 61 49.03 -5.24 -1.18
C ALA A 61 49.47 -6.07 0.03
N ARG A 62 48.54 -6.54 0.85
CA ARG A 62 48.84 -7.37 2.03
C ARG A 62 49.14 -8.82 1.68
N PHE A 63 48.44 -9.39 0.71
CA PHE A 63 48.55 -10.81 0.37
C PHE A 63 49.39 -11.05 -0.88
N HIS A 64 49.87 -10.03 -1.56
CA HIS A 64 50.70 -10.11 -2.78
C HIS A 64 50.01 -10.92 -3.93
N ARG A 65 48.70 -11.00 -3.93
CA ARG A 65 47.87 -11.55 -4.98
C ARG A 65 46.67 -10.65 -5.21
N PRO A 66 46.18 -10.51 -6.46
CA PRO A 66 45.05 -9.66 -6.73
C PRO A 66 43.78 -10.21 -6.06
N TYR A 67 43.08 -9.34 -5.34
CA TYR A 67 41.80 -9.58 -4.72
C TYR A 67 40.74 -8.63 -5.28
N VAL A 68 39.54 -9.13 -5.53
CA VAL A 68 38.39 -8.34 -5.99
C VAL A 68 37.32 -8.21 -4.92
N LYS A 69 36.71 -7.05 -4.86
CA LYS A 69 35.52 -6.81 -4.04
C LYS A 69 34.33 -7.48 -4.71
N VAL A 70 33.72 -8.44 -4.04
CA VAL A 70 32.46 -9.01 -4.46
C VAL A 70 31.37 -8.18 -3.84
N PHE A 71 30.53 -7.62 -4.70
CA PHE A 71 29.35 -6.90 -4.27
C PHE A 71 28.12 -7.80 -4.43
N GLU A 72 27.48 -8.12 -3.32
CA GLU A 72 26.15 -8.72 -3.35
C GLU A 72 25.09 -7.62 -3.40
N GLU A 73 24.04 -7.89 -4.12
CA GLU A 73 22.93 -7.00 -4.27
C GLU A 73 22.03 -7.03 -3.03
N GLU A 74 22.57 -6.54 -1.88
CA GLU A 74 21.79 -6.35 -0.67
C GLU A 74 20.98 -5.05 -0.75
N ARG A 75 19.67 -5.20 -0.87
CA ARG A 75 18.76 -4.08 -1.14
C ARG A 75 17.78 -3.90 -0.02
N GLU A 76 18.17 -3.08 0.90
CA GLU A 76 17.23 -2.53 1.86
C GLU A 76 16.28 -1.56 1.16
N LEU A 77 15.05 -1.99 0.92
CA LEU A 77 14.01 -1.09 0.42
C LEU A 77 13.47 -0.22 1.55
N THR A 78 12.97 0.94 1.15
CA THR A 78 12.12 1.76 2.00
C THR A 78 10.70 1.66 1.49
N VAL A 79 9.82 1.10 2.29
CA VAL A 79 8.39 0.98 2.01
C VAL A 79 7.64 2.09 2.70
N MET A 80 6.77 2.77 1.97
CA MET A 80 5.84 3.74 2.51
C MET A 80 4.40 3.28 2.27
N LEU A 81 3.61 3.23 3.33
CA LEU A 81 2.18 2.99 3.24
C LEU A 81 1.44 4.32 3.38
N LEU A 82 0.70 4.72 2.37
CA LEU A 82 -0.23 5.84 2.41
C LEU A 82 -1.62 5.27 2.64
N ILE A 83 -2.16 5.45 3.82
CA ILE A 83 -3.39 4.81 4.26
C ILE A 83 -4.46 5.86 4.41
N ASP A 84 -5.48 5.75 3.60
CA ASP A 84 -6.69 6.51 3.73
C ASP A 84 -7.40 6.15 5.05
N VAL A 85 -7.81 7.16 5.79
CA VAL A 85 -8.57 7.02 7.05
C VAL A 85 -9.86 7.82 7.03
N SER A 86 -10.31 8.24 5.83
CA SER A 86 -11.55 9.00 5.64
C SER A 86 -12.80 8.21 6.03
N GLY A 87 -13.91 8.90 6.20
CA GLY A 87 -15.18 8.31 6.61
C GLY A 87 -15.75 7.29 5.63
N SER A 88 -15.35 7.34 4.36
CA SER A 88 -15.81 6.38 3.35
C SER A 88 -15.31 4.95 3.63
N LEU A 89 -14.21 4.77 4.36
CA LEU A 89 -13.69 3.46 4.74
C LEU A 89 -14.46 2.79 5.88
N ASP A 90 -15.26 3.52 6.63
CA ASP A 90 -16.13 2.97 7.68
C ASP A 90 -17.41 2.31 7.10
N PHE A 91 -17.36 1.90 5.84
CA PHE A 91 -18.41 1.21 5.13
C PHE A 91 -18.05 -0.24 4.81
N GLY A 92 -19.00 -1.15 4.99
CA GLY A 92 -18.87 -2.56 4.62
C GLY A 92 -20.16 -3.30 4.85
N THR A 93 -20.60 -4.12 3.88
CA THR A 93 -21.94 -4.74 3.89
C THR A 93 -21.93 -6.26 4.00
N GLN A 94 -20.77 -6.93 3.84
CA GLN A 94 -20.74 -8.40 3.77
C GLN A 94 -19.82 -9.02 4.83
N LYS A 95 -18.55 -9.25 4.51
CA LYS A 95 -17.63 -9.99 5.39
C LYS A 95 -16.94 -9.09 6.41
N GLN A 96 -16.55 -7.90 5.98
CA GLN A 96 -15.77 -6.95 6.78
C GLN A 96 -15.91 -5.54 6.25
N MET A 97 -15.57 -4.56 7.07
CA MET A 97 -15.49 -3.17 6.64
C MET A 97 -14.26 -2.94 5.76
N LYS A 98 -14.31 -1.92 4.88
CA LYS A 98 -13.15 -1.54 4.06
C LYS A 98 -11.93 -1.23 4.94
N ARG A 99 -12.12 -0.55 6.07
CA ARG A 99 -11.06 -0.24 7.04
C ARG A 99 -10.35 -1.48 7.59
N ASP A 100 -11.10 -2.54 7.92
CA ASP A 100 -10.52 -3.79 8.42
C ASP A 100 -9.67 -4.46 7.34
N MET A 101 -10.16 -4.50 6.08
CA MET A 101 -9.42 -5.05 4.96
C MET A 101 -8.15 -4.24 4.65
N VAL A 102 -8.22 -2.91 4.64
CA VAL A 102 -7.04 -2.03 4.49
C VAL A 102 -6.01 -2.33 5.56
N THR A 103 -6.44 -2.52 6.81
CA THR A 103 -5.55 -2.88 7.93
C THR A 103 -4.88 -4.24 7.71
N GLU A 104 -5.62 -5.26 7.26
CA GLU A 104 -5.06 -6.58 6.98
C GLU A 104 -4.06 -6.54 5.80
N ILE A 105 -4.39 -5.84 4.72
CA ILE A 105 -3.49 -5.66 3.57
C ILE A 105 -2.21 -4.94 4.00
N ALA A 106 -2.33 -3.81 4.69
CA ALA A 106 -1.20 -3.03 5.16
C ALA A 106 -0.30 -3.84 6.11
N ALA A 107 -0.90 -4.61 7.04
CA ALA A 107 -0.16 -5.50 7.93
C ALA A 107 0.58 -6.61 7.16
N THR A 108 -0.05 -7.19 6.12
CA THR A 108 0.57 -8.24 5.29
C THR A 108 1.80 -7.69 4.55
N ILE A 109 1.67 -6.52 3.93
CA ILE A 109 2.81 -5.85 3.26
C ILE A 109 3.89 -5.51 4.28
N ALA A 110 3.51 -5.00 5.45
CA ALA A 110 4.45 -4.64 6.50
C ALA A 110 5.25 -5.85 7.04
N PHE A 111 4.60 -6.98 7.26
CA PHE A 111 5.29 -8.20 7.68
C PHE A 111 6.20 -8.76 6.59
N SER A 112 5.81 -8.66 5.31
CA SER A 112 6.67 -9.04 4.18
C SER A 112 7.92 -8.16 4.08
N ALA A 113 7.76 -6.85 4.30
CA ALA A 113 8.90 -5.94 4.35
C ALA A 113 9.90 -6.30 5.46
N ILE A 114 9.43 -6.73 6.65
CA ILE A 114 10.35 -7.22 7.70
C ILE A 114 11.10 -8.49 7.27
N GLN A 115 10.43 -9.45 6.67
CA GLN A 115 11.07 -10.69 6.24
C GLN A 115 12.21 -10.42 5.25
N ASN A 116 12.09 -9.33 4.47
CA ASN A 116 13.11 -8.87 3.55
C ASN A 116 14.05 -7.80 4.16
N ASN A 117 14.01 -7.61 5.48
CA ASN A 117 14.84 -6.63 6.20
C ASN A 117 14.65 -5.16 5.76
N ASP A 118 13.50 -4.82 5.19
CA ASP A 118 13.17 -3.50 4.68
C ASP A 118 12.74 -2.52 5.80
N LYS A 119 12.85 -1.21 5.53
CA LYS A 119 12.29 -0.16 6.38
C LYS A 119 10.87 0.14 5.98
N ILE A 120 9.99 0.33 6.96
CA ILE A 120 8.60 0.70 6.70
C ILE A 120 8.20 1.96 7.46
N GLY A 121 7.52 2.87 6.76
CA GLY A 121 6.86 4.04 7.32
C GLY A 121 5.40 4.11 6.87
N VAL A 122 4.60 4.91 7.56
CA VAL A 122 3.16 5.06 7.28
C VAL A 122 2.75 6.51 7.33
N VAL A 123 1.87 6.90 6.43
CA VAL A 123 1.14 8.17 6.47
C VAL A 123 -0.35 7.85 6.51
N PHE A 124 -1.03 8.24 7.57
CA PHE A 124 -2.50 8.29 7.61
C PHE A 124 -2.95 9.61 7.02
N PHE A 125 -3.89 9.56 6.11
CA PHE A 125 -4.41 10.75 5.45
C PHE A 125 -5.93 10.73 5.29
N SER A 126 -6.48 11.92 5.29
CA SER A 126 -7.85 12.25 4.92
C SER A 126 -7.81 13.32 3.80
N ASP A 127 -8.48 14.45 3.92
CA ASP A 127 -8.20 15.65 3.13
C ASP A 127 -7.00 16.46 3.66
N LYS A 128 -6.31 15.91 4.68
CA LYS A 128 -5.06 16.41 5.26
C LYS A 128 -4.18 15.24 5.70
N ILE A 129 -2.95 15.54 6.10
CA ILE A 129 -2.07 14.55 6.74
C ILE A 129 -2.50 14.43 8.21
N GLU A 130 -3.07 13.30 8.56
CA GLU A 130 -3.55 13.02 9.91
C GLU A 130 -2.41 12.57 10.83
N LYS A 131 -1.55 11.67 10.33
CA LYS A 131 -0.42 11.18 11.11
C LYS A 131 0.69 10.66 10.20
N TYR A 132 1.93 10.99 10.56
CA TYR A 132 3.12 10.42 9.92
C TYR A 132 3.91 9.57 10.91
N ILE A 133 4.14 8.32 10.56
CA ILE A 133 4.99 7.38 11.30
C ILE A 133 6.26 7.18 10.48
N PRO A 134 7.42 7.69 10.95
CA PRO A 134 8.69 7.58 10.24
C PRO A 134 9.11 6.13 10.00
N ARG A 135 9.84 5.92 8.90
CA ARG A 135 10.35 4.60 8.53
C ARG A 135 11.31 4.04 9.58
N LYS A 136 11.04 2.83 10.05
CA LYS A 136 11.90 2.06 10.95
C LYS A 136 11.83 0.57 10.59
N LYS A 137 12.78 -0.20 11.09
CA LYS A 137 12.80 -1.66 11.00
C LYS A 137 12.23 -2.32 12.25
N GLY A 138 11.89 -3.57 12.08
CA GLY A 138 11.67 -4.50 13.19
C GLY A 138 10.21 -4.68 13.61
N ARG A 139 9.96 -5.86 14.17
CA ARG A 139 8.62 -6.32 14.55
C ARG A 139 7.88 -5.36 15.49
N LYS A 140 8.58 -4.77 16.47
CA LYS A 140 7.97 -3.82 17.41
C LYS A 140 7.37 -2.61 16.70
N HIS A 141 8.04 -2.12 15.65
CA HIS A 141 7.57 -0.99 14.88
C HIS A 141 6.31 -1.32 14.07
N ILE A 142 6.21 -2.53 13.49
CA ILE A 142 4.99 -2.95 12.77
C ILE A 142 3.82 -3.16 13.73
N LEU A 143 4.05 -3.79 14.89
CA LEU A 143 2.98 -3.93 15.87
C LEU A 143 2.46 -2.57 16.35
N TYR A 144 3.36 -1.59 16.47
CA TYR A 144 2.97 -0.21 16.72
C TYR A 144 2.11 0.36 15.59
N ILE A 145 2.52 0.19 14.32
CA ILE A 145 1.75 0.65 13.16
C ILE A 145 0.35 0.00 13.15
N ILE A 146 0.25 -1.31 13.35
CA ILE A 146 -1.04 -2.03 13.35
C ILE A 146 -1.93 -1.53 14.49
N ARG A 147 -1.36 -1.31 15.68
CA ARG A 147 -2.10 -0.74 16.80
C ARG A 147 -2.66 0.64 16.45
N GLU A 148 -1.82 1.50 15.88
CA GLU A 148 -2.24 2.83 15.44
C GLU A 148 -3.38 2.75 14.42
N MET A 149 -3.30 1.86 13.42
CA MET A 149 -4.36 1.68 12.43
C MET A 149 -5.71 1.28 13.04
N LEU A 150 -5.69 0.45 14.08
CA LEU A 150 -6.90 -0.04 14.75
C LEU A 150 -7.55 1.00 15.68
N ASP A 151 -6.74 1.86 16.29
CA ASP A 151 -7.18 2.81 17.30
C ASP A 151 -7.34 4.24 16.76
N PHE A 152 -6.85 4.48 15.54
CA PHE A 152 -6.81 5.82 14.97
C PHE A 152 -8.21 6.39 14.72
N GLN A 153 -8.42 7.62 15.21
CA GLN A 153 -9.61 8.40 14.97
C GLN A 153 -9.22 9.61 14.11
N PRO A 154 -9.66 9.67 12.84
CA PRO A 154 -9.34 10.81 11.98
C PRO A 154 -10.10 12.07 12.44
N GLU A 155 -9.46 13.21 12.28
CA GLU A 155 -10.10 14.50 12.54
C GLU A 155 -11.03 14.91 11.39
N SER A 156 -10.73 14.47 10.16
CA SER A 156 -11.57 14.74 8.99
C SER A 156 -12.10 13.45 8.37
N LYS A 157 -13.34 13.52 7.86
CA LYS A 157 -13.98 12.42 7.13
C LYS A 157 -13.82 12.52 5.61
N LYS A 158 -13.28 13.64 5.09
CA LYS A 158 -13.10 13.89 3.67
C LYS A 158 -11.84 13.22 3.14
N THR A 159 -11.72 13.13 1.81
CA THR A 159 -10.56 12.51 1.15
C THR A 159 -9.93 13.46 0.14
N ASP A 160 -8.59 13.65 0.21
CA ASP A 160 -7.81 14.34 -0.83
C ASP A 160 -6.45 13.66 -1.03
N VAL A 161 -6.36 12.80 -2.05
CA VAL A 161 -5.15 12.03 -2.39
C VAL A 161 -3.98 12.93 -2.79
N ARG A 162 -4.22 14.14 -3.32
CA ARG A 162 -3.14 15.05 -3.71
C ARG A 162 -2.28 15.45 -2.53
N GLN A 163 -2.91 15.75 -1.39
CA GLN A 163 -2.23 16.17 -0.16
C GLN A 163 -1.18 15.15 0.29
N VAL A 164 -1.52 13.87 0.28
CA VAL A 164 -0.59 12.82 0.72
C VAL A 164 0.52 12.58 -0.30
N LEU A 165 0.27 12.71 -1.61
CA LEU A 165 1.29 12.59 -2.66
C LEU A 165 2.30 13.74 -2.60
N GLU A 166 1.86 14.96 -2.39
CA GLU A 166 2.69 16.14 -2.19
C GLU A 166 3.53 16.01 -0.91
N PHE A 167 2.91 15.58 0.19
CA PHE A 167 3.59 15.29 1.44
C PHE A 167 4.67 14.22 1.28
N LEU A 168 4.37 13.09 0.64
CA LEU A 168 5.34 12.04 0.35
C LEU A 168 6.55 12.60 -0.39
N SER A 169 6.30 13.37 -1.45
CA SER A 169 7.34 13.97 -2.28
C SER A 169 8.20 14.98 -1.51
N SER A 170 7.64 15.66 -0.51
CA SER A 170 8.35 16.60 0.34
C SER A 170 9.24 15.92 1.38
N VAL A 171 8.73 14.85 2.03
CA VAL A 171 9.41 14.17 3.15
C VAL A 171 10.40 13.11 2.68
N GLN A 172 10.09 12.39 1.60
CA GLN A 172 10.94 11.34 1.08
C GLN A 172 11.84 11.86 -0.05
N LYS A 173 13.12 12.09 0.27
CA LYS A 173 14.11 12.56 -0.72
C LYS A 173 14.63 11.45 -1.63
N ARG A 174 14.70 10.22 -1.12
CA ARG A 174 15.15 9.03 -1.87
C ARG A 174 13.95 8.26 -2.41
N ARG A 175 14.17 7.50 -3.49
CA ARG A 175 13.15 6.61 -4.05
C ARG A 175 12.66 5.62 -2.99
N THR A 176 11.35 5.40 -2.93
CA THR A 176 10.68 4.46 -2.04
C THR A 176 9.70 3.62 -2.84
N THR A 177 9.45 2.41 -2.40
CA THR A 177 8.27 1.64 -2.83
C THR A 177 7.09 2.10 -2.00
N THR A 178 6.07 2.63 -2.65
CA THR A 178 4.95 3.29 -1.96
C THR A 178 3.62 2.67 -2.34
N PHE A 179 2.89 2.18 -1.36
CA PHE A 179 1.54 1.65 -1.54
C PHE A 179 0.52 2.68 -1.08
N ILE A 180 -0.45 3.00 -1.93
CA ILE A 180 -1.60 3.82 -1.57
C ILE A 180 -2.78 2.89 -1.37
N LEU A 181 -3.35 2.87 -0.17
CA LEU A 181 -4.50 2.06 0.20
C LEU A 181 -5.69 3.00 0.43
N SER A 182 -6.68 2.98 -0.45
CA SER A 182 -7.87 3.85 -0.40
C SER A 182 -9.00 3.20 -1.20
N ASP A 183 -10.22 3.66 -1.03
CA ASP A 183 -11.30 3.37 -1.99
C ASP A 183 -11.28 4.32 -3.19
N PHE A 184 -10.41 5.35 -3.15
CA PHE A 184 -10.26 6.39 -4.18
C PHE A 184 -11.57 7.09 -4.53
N TYR A 185 -12.49 7.18 -3.57
CA TYR A 185 -13.71 7.96 -3.74
C TYR A 185 -13.40 9.45 -3.52
N VAL A 186 -12.71 10.05 -4.47
CA VAL A 186 -12.25 11.45 -4.41
C VAL A 186 -13.03 12.34 -5.37
N ARG A 187 -13.25 13.62 -4.98
CA ARG A 187 -13.93 14.62 -5.80
C ARG A 187 -12.97 15.43 -6.67
N LYS A 188 -11.71 15.51 -6.25
CA LYS A 188 -10.68 16.31 -6.92
C LYS A 188 -9.77 15.43 -7.76
N ASP A 189 -9.41 15.92 -8.93
CA ASP A 189 -8.42 15.24 -9.78
C ASP A 189 -7.04 15.24 -9.09
N PHE A 190 -6.35 14.10 -9.12
CA PHE A 190 -5.03 13.91 -8.52
C PHE A 190 -3.99 13.39 -9.54
N LEU A 191 -4.34 13.38 -10.83
CA LEU A 191 -3.49 12.87 -11.90
C LEU A 191 -2.10 13.50 -11.89
N GLN A 192 -2.02 14.82 -11.84
CA GLN A 192 -0.75 15.54 -11.88
C GLN A 192 0.14 15.20 -10.68
N SER A 193 -0.42 15.20 -9.46
CA SER A 193 0.33 14.85 -8.25
C SER A 193 0.80 13.40 -8.27
N LEU A 194 -0.01 12.48 -8.81
CA LEU A 194 0.36 11.08 -8.97
C LEU A 194 1.49 10.90 -9.99
N GLN A 195 1.45 11.60 -11.13
CA GLN A 195 2.53 11.58 -12.13
C GLN A 195 3.85 12.11 -11.57
N ILE A 196 3.82 13.14 -10.73
CA ILE A 196 5.02 13.67 -10.07
C ILE A 196 5.57 12.63 -9.08
N ALA A 197 4.71 12.04 -8.27
CA ALA A 197 5.10 11.03 -7.29
C ALA A 197 5.65 9.76 -7.95
N SER A 198 5.03 9.27 -9.03
CA SER A 198 5.44 8.04 -9.72
C SER A 198 6.80 8.17 -10.44
N ARG A 199 7.19 9.38 -10.86
CA ARG A 199 8.53 9.63 -11.41
C ARG A 199 9.63 9.50 -10.34
N LYS A 200 9.30 9.81 -9.09
CA LYS A 200 10.26 9.82 -7.97
C LYS A 200 10.25 8.52 -7.17
N HIS A 201 9.09 7.93 -7.00
CA HIS A 201 8.85 6.74 -6.20
C HIS A 201 8.28 5.61 -7.05
N ASP A 202 8.44 4.38 -6.60
CA ASP A 202 7.78 3.22 -7.18
C ASP A 202 6.39 3.08 -6.53
N MET A 203 5.35 3.45 -7.29
CA MET A 203 4.01 3.62 -6.76
C MET A 203 3.12 2.42 -7.10
N VAL A 204 2.37 1.96 -6.11
CA VAL A 204 1.35 0.92 -6.25
C VAL A 204 0.05 1.40 -5.63
N ALA A 205 -1.04 1.38 -6.39
CA ALA A 205 -2.37 1.73 -5.91
C ALA A 205 -3.18 0.48 -5.58
N ILE A 206 -3.68 0.40 -4.35
CA ILE A 206 -4.55 -0.69 -3.89
C ILE A 206 -5.92 -0.09 -3.57
N GLN A 207 -6.87 -0.30 -4.47
CA GLN A 207 -8.25 0.10 -4.25
C GLN A 207 -8.98 -0.97 -3.44
N VAL A 208 -9.59 -0.56 -2.33
CA VAL A 208 -10.49 -1.42 -1.55
C VAL A 208 -11.91 -0.91 -1.69
N TYR A 209 -12.82 -1.74 -2.15
CA TYR A 209 -14.22 -1.36 -2.35
C TYR A 209 -15.19 -2.41 -1.81
N ASP A 210 -16.40 -1.97 -1.48
CA ASP A 210 -17.51 -2.87 -1.18
C ASP A 210 -18.36 -3.09 -2.43
N GLN A 211 -18.74 -4.32 -2.71
CA GLN A 211 -19.50 -4.65 -3.91
C GLN A 211 -20.88 -3.98 -3.93
N ARG A 212 -21.50 -3.78 -2.76
CA ARG A 212 -22.76 -3.05 -2.61
C ARG A 212 -22.66 -1.56 -2.87
N ALA A 213 -21.44 -0.99 -2.80
CA ALA A 213 -21.23 0.38 -3.22
C ALA A 213 -21.34 0.58 -4.74
N ARG A 214 -21.26 -0.50 -5.52
CA ARG A 214 -21.37 -0.45 -7.00
C ARG A 214 -22.80 -0.62 -7.50
N GLU A 215 -23.65 -1.27 -6.71
CA GLU A 215 -25.01 -1.63 -7.11
C GLU A 215 -25.99 -1.37 -5.97
N LEU A 216 -26.98 -0.53 -6.22
CA LEU A 216 -28.08 -0.33 -5.28
C LEU A 216 -28.98 -1.58 -5.26
N PRO A 217 -29.31 -2.14 -4.08
CA PRO A 217 -30.25 -3.25 -3.98
C PRO A 217 -31.67 -2.77 -4.30
N ASP A 218 -32.52 -3.66 -4.77
CA ASP A 218 -33.95 -3.42 -4.93
C ASP A 218 -34.68 -3.70 -3.60
N VAL A 219 -34.78 -2.67 -2.75
CA VAL A 219 -35.37 -2.75 -1.40
C VAL A 219 -36.43 -1.67 -1.12
N GLY A 220 -36.88 -0.97 -2.18
CA GLY A 220 -37.82 0.13 -2.05
C GLY A 220 -37.15 1.41 -1.53
N LEU A 221 -37.85 2.12 -0.65
CA LEU A 221 -37.34 3.37 -0.08
C LEU A 221 -36.19 3.12 0.89
N MET A 222 -35.01 3.63 0.57
CA MET A 222 -33.78 3.44 1.36
C MET A 222 -33.22 4.79 1.82
N ARG A 223 -32.86 4.89 3.09
CA ARG A 223 -32.08 6.02 3.63
C ARG A 223 -30.60 5.82 3.29
N VAL A 224 -30.00 6.79 2.63
CA VAL A 224 -28.57 6.82 2.35
C VAL A 224 -27.94 8.01 3.05
N VAL A 225 -26.72 7.82 3.53
CA VAL A 225 -25.93 8.84 4.22
C VAL A 225 -24.60 8.98 3.50
N ASP A 226 -24.25 10.20 3.10
CA ASP A 226 -22.91 10.50 2.58
C ASP A 226 -21.90 10.43 3.74
N ALA A 227 -20.95 9.53 3.64
CA ALA A 227 -19.98 9.24 4.71
C ALA A 227 -19.03 10.42 4.99
N GLU A 228 -18.79 11.30 4.02
CA GLU A 228 -17.91 12.45 4.16
C GLU A 228 -18.62 13.67 4.74
N THR A 229 -19.86 13.93 4.31
CA THR A 229 -20.61 15.15 4.66
C THR A 229 -21.65 14.91 5.74
N GLY A 230 -22.05 13.66 5.96
CA GLY A 230 -23.19 13.31 6.82
C GLY A 230 -24.55 13.67 6.23
N PHE A 231 -24.62 14.14 4.96
CA PHE A 231 -25.87 14.46 4.31
C PHE A 231 -26.72 13.19 4.13
N GLU A 232 -27.98 13.29 4.51
CA GLU A 232 -28.93 12.19 4.45
C GLU A 232 -29.99 12.45 3.38
N GLN A 233 -30.36 11.41 2.65
CA GLN A 233 -31.47 11.46 1.72
C GLN A 233 -32.17 10.11 1.62
N TYR A 234 -33.44 10.13 1.27
CA TYR A 234 -34.19 8.95 0.93
C TYR A 234 -34.22 8.78 -0.58
N ILE A 235 -33.89 7.57 -1.03
CA ILE A 235 -33.91 7.20 -2.45
C ILE A 235 -34.83 6.00 -2.64
N ASP A 236 -35.63 6.01 -3.70
CA ASP A 236 -36.46 4.87 -4.06
C ASP A 236 -35.66 3.91 -4.96
N THR A 237 -35.18 2.85 -4.33
CA THR A 237 -34.39 1.84 -5.01
C THR A 237 -35.23 0.82 -5.80
N SER A 238 -36.57 0.88 -5.75
CA SER A 238 -37.43 0.08 -6.64
C SER A 238 -37.34 0.58 -8.10
N SER A 239 -36.97 1.83 -8.30
CA SER A 239 -36.77 2.42 -9.64
C SER A 239 -35.57 1.79 -10.36
N LYS A 240 -35.84 0.96 -11.36
CA LYS A 240 -34.83 0.34 -12.23
C LYS A 240 -33.93 1.41 -12.90
N ARG A 241 -34.53 2.52 -13.35
CA ARG A 241 -33.80 3.64 -13.97
C ARG A 241 -32.78 4.26 -13.02
N LEU A 242 -33.14 4.42 -11.74
CA LEU A 242 -32.23 4.93 -10.72
C LEU A 242 -31.06 3.97 -10.51
N ARG A 243 -31.32 2.68 -10.35
CA ARG A 243 -30.27 1.67 -10.16
C ARG A 243 -29.30 1.59 -11.35
N GLU A 244 -29.83 1.64 -12.58
CA GLU A 244 -29.02 1.67 -13.81
C GLU A 244 -28.16 2.94 -13.92
N SER A 245 -28.72 4.11 -13.59
CA SER A 245 -27.99 5.37 -13.59
C SER A 245 -26.85 5.37 -12.55
N TYR A 246 -27.12 4.83 -11.36
CA TYR A 246 -26.12 4.69 -10.30
C TYR A 246 -24.99 3.73 -10.70
N ARG A 247 -25.34 2.57 -11.27
CA ARG A 247 -24.39 1.61 -11.79
C ARG A 247 -23.49 2.21 -12.89
N LYS A 248 -24.09 2.95 -13.83
CA LYS A 248 -23.35 3.64 -14.89
C LYS A 248 -22.39 4.67 -14.31
N TYR A 249 -22.85 5.50 -13.38
CA TYR A 249 -22.00 6.49 -12.69
C TYR A 249 -20.77 5.81 -12.02
N TRP A 250 -20.99 4.67 -11.39
CA TRP A 250 -19.91 3.91 -10.76
C TRP A 250 -18.91 3.35 -11.78
N MET A 251 -19.41 2.80 -12.90
CA MET A 251 -18.56 2.29 -13.98
C MET A 251 -17.73 3.40 -14.61
N ASP A 252 -18.33 4.55 -14.87
CA ASP A 252 -17.63 5.71 -15.46
C ASP A 252 -16.50 6.18 -14.51
N ARG A 253 -16.77 6.27 -13.22
CA ARG A 253 -15.74 6.61 -12.23
C ARG A 253 -14.62 5.59 -12.16
N GLN A 254 -14.94 4.31 -12.19
CA GLN A 254 -13.94 3.26 -12.20
C GLN A 254 -13.04 3.34 -13.43
N THR A 255 -13.64 3.59 -14.59
CA THR A 255 -12.89 3.78 -15.84
C THR A 255 -11.94 4.98 -15.73
N GLN A 256 -12.41 6.13 -15.26
CA GLN A 256 -11.58 7.33 -15.03
C GLN A 256 -10.43 7.07 -14.05
N LEU A 257 -10.68 6.32 -12.97
CA LEU A 257 -9.65 5.95 -12.00
C LEU A 257 -8.57 5.08 -12.64
N MET A 258 -8.95 4.05 -13.41
CA MET A 258 -8.02 3.19 -14.12
C MET A 258 -7.19 3.96 -15.16
N GLU A 259 -7.83 4.89 -15.88
CA GLU A 259 -7.12 5.78 -16.79
C GLU A 259 -6.09 6.67 -16.06
N THR A 260 -6.44 7.17 -14.88
CA THR A 260 -5.52 7.98 -14.04
C THR A 260 -4.29 7.16 -13.66
N PHE A 261 -4.45 5.91 -13.23
CA PHE A 261 -3.34 5.03 -12.91
C PHE A 261 -2.49 4.70 -14.15
N ASN A 262 -3.12 4.37 -15.27
CA ASN A 262 -2.42 4.05 -16.52
C ASN A 262 -1.63 5.27 -17.05
N LYS A 263 -2.22 6.47 -17.07
CA LYS A 263 -1.55 7.72 -17.48
C LYS A 263 -0.39 8.11 -16.57
N SER A 264 -0.39 7.62 -15.33
CA SER A 264 0.67 7.85 -14.35
C SER A 264 1.70 6.71 -14.26
N ASN A 265 1.54 5.65 -15.07
CA ASN A 265 2.35 4.43 -15.02
C ASN A 265 2.43 3.86 -13.60
N VAL A 266 1.28 3.76 -12.94
CA VAL A 266 1.13 3.25 -11.57
C VAL A 266 0.43 1.90 -11.62
N ASP A 267 1.12 0.88 -11.10
CA ASP A 267 0.51 -0.44 -10.97
C ASP A 267 -0.63 -0.40 -9.97
N ASN A 268 -1.71 -1.10 -10.29
CA ASN A 268 -2.89 -1.02 -9.45
C ASN A 268 -3.62 -2.36 -9.34
N VAL A 269 -4.37 -2.50 -8.27
CA VAL A 269 -5.27 -3.62 -8.04
C VAL A 269 -6.53 -3.14 -7.31
N SER A 270 -7.69 -3.62 -7.75
CA SER A 270 -8.98 -3.37 -7.10
C SER A 270 -9.45 -4.63 -6.40
N ILE A 271 -9.74 -4.54 -5.09
CA ILE A 271 -10.05 -5.68 -4.23
C ILE A 271 -11.40 -5.42 -3.54
N ALA A 272 -12.35 -6.31 -3.73
CA ALA A 272 -13.63 -6.23 -3.05
C ALA A 272 -13.53 -6.77 -1.60
N THR A 273 -14.33 -6.20 -0.68
CA THR A 273 -14.34 -6.60 0.75
C THR A 273 -14.69 -8.08 1.00
N ASN A 274 -15.28 -8.75 0.03
CA ASN A 274 -15.62 -10.17 0.08
C ASN A 274 -14.62 -11.09 -0.63
N GLU A 275 -13.58 -10.55 -1.28
CA GLU A 275 -12.55 -11.30 -2.01
C GLU A 275 -11.35 -11.70 -1.12
N ASP A 276 -10.55 -12.62 -1.63
CA ASP A 276 -9.27 -12.99 -1.03
C ASP A 276 -8.18 -12.04 -1.57
N PHE A 277 -7.86 -11.02 -0.78
CA PHE A 277 -6.86 -10.02 -1.15
C PHE A 277 -5.46 -10.60 -1.39
N VAL A 278 -5.13 -11.75 -0.79
CA VAL A 278 -3.80 -12.37 -0.96
C VAL A 278 -3.60 -12.80 -2.40
N LYS A 279 -4.61 -13.42 -3.01
CA LYS A 279 -4.56 -13.80 -4.44
C LYS A 279 -4.35 -12.59 -5.34
N SER A 280 -5.09 -11.51 -5.08
CA SER A 280 -5.02 -10.27 -5.86
C SER A 280 -3.64 -9.61 -5.75
N LEU A 281 -3.05 -9.57 -4.55
CA LEU A 281 -1.70 -9.05 -4.34
C LEU A 281 -0.63 -9.94 -5.00
N LEU A 282 -0.75 -11.27 -4.89
CA LEU A 282 0.17 -12.19 -5.55
C LEU A 282 0.15 -12.05 -7.07
N MET A 283 -1.02 -11.88 -7.68
CA MET A 283 -1.15 -11.61 -9.12
C MET A 283 -0.46 -10.30 -9.50
N LEU A 284 -0.70 -9.23 -8.74
CA LEU A 284 -0.05 -7.94 -8.94
C LEU A 284 1.48 -8.07 -8.89
N PHE A 285 2.02 -8.74 -7.89
CA PHE A 285 3.47 -8.91 -7.73
C PHE A 285 4.07 -9.77 -8.85
N LYS A 286 3.35 -10.82 -9.29
CA LYS A 286 3.79 -11.67 -10.40
C LYS A 286 3.83 -10.91 -11.74
N GLN A 287 2.95 -9.95 -11.95
CA GLN A 287 2.96 -9.12 -13.16
C GLN A 287 4.15 -8.15 -13.20
N ARG A 288 4.72 -7.82 -12.04
CA ARG A 288 5.86 -6.92 -11.88
C ARG A 288 7.22 -7.64 -11.94
N SER A 289 7.25 -8.95 -11.67
CA SER A 289 8.47 -9.79 -11.67
C SER A 289 8.91 -10.15 -13.07
#